data_e92c0dbaf99686f6ec1f23d506b8769c
#
_entry.id   e92c0dbaf99686f6ec1f23d506b8769c
#
_cell.length_a   1.000
_cell.length_b   1.000
_cell.length_c   1.000
_cell.angle_alpha   90.00
_cell.angle_beta   90.00
_cell.angle_gamma   90.00
#
_symmetry.space_group_name_H-M   'P 1'
#
loop_
_entity.id
_entity.type
_entity.pdbx_description
1 polymer ?
#
loop_
_entity_poly.entity_id
_entity_poly.type
_entity_poly.pdbx_seq_one_letter_code
_entity_poly.pdbx_strand_id
1 'polypeptide(L)' 'MFADGARYVVTKQEGSTSRLQRAFVIGYNRAGKLSDQLEAAGIVGPNKGPKGRDVLIQSLDELDKKLQELGC' A
#
# COMPACT_ATOMS: atom_id res chain seq x y z
N MET A 1 -8.43 4.34 6.16
CA MET A 1 -7.62 3.11 5.94
C MET A 1 -6.61 3.24 4.81
N PHE A 2 -6.95 3.93 3.74
CA PHE A 2 -6.04 4.09 2.60
C PHE A 2 -4.70 4.72 3.01
N ALA A 3 -4.75 5.87 3.70
CA ALA A 3 -3.52 6.57 4.10
C ALA A 3 -2.70 5.74 5.10
N ASP A 4 -3.36 5.06 6.03
CA ASP A 4 -2.68 4.19 6.98
C ASP A 4 -1.99 3.02 6.28
N GLY A 5 -2.69 2.40 5.31
CA GLY A 5 -2.11 1.31 4.52
C GLY A 5 -0.91 1.77 3.71
N ALA A 6 -1.01 2.96 3.12
CA ALA A 6 0.09 3.54 2.35
C ALA A 6 1.32 3.78 3.24
N ARG A 7 1.12 4.36 4.42
CA ARG A 7 2.21 4.58 5.37
C ARG A 7 2.85 3.26 5.81
N TYR A 8 2.03 2.26 6.04
CA TYR A 8 2.53 0.94 6.46
C TYR A 8 3.43 0.34 5.38
N VAL A 9 2.97 0.29 4.13
CA VAL A 9 3.76 -0.33 3.06
C VAL A 9 5.04 0.45 2.78
N VAL A 10 5.00 1.78 2.85
CA VAL A 10 6.21 2.60 2.65
C VAL A 10 7.19 2.41 3.80
N THR A 11 6.72 2.42 5.03
CA THR A 11 7.58 2.24 6.21
C THR A 11 8.26 0.87 6.19
N LYS A 12 7.50 -0.18 5.87
CA LYS A 12 8.04 -1.55 5.83
C LYS A 12 8.70 -1.90 4.51
N GLN A 13 8.45 -1.11 3.47
CA GLN A 13 8.90 -1.41 2.10
C GLN A 13 8.42 -2.79 1.65
N GLU A 14 7.21 -3.14 2.04
CA GLU A 14 6.55 -4.41 1.67
C GLU A 14 5.14 -4.13 1.20
N GLY A 15 4.80 -4.61 0.01
CA GLY A 15 3.48 -4.42 -0.59
C GLY A 15 2.60 -5.66 -0.56
N SER A 16 2.80 -6.56 0.38
CA SER A 16 2.07 -7.81 0.47
C SER A 16 0.65 -7.61 1.00
N THR A 17 -0.35 -8.16 0.28
CA THR A 17 -1.73 -8.17 0.73
C THR A 17 -1.88 -8.90 2.07
N SER A 18 -1.16 -10.01 2.26
CA SER A 18 -1.18 -10.76 3.51
C SER A 18 -0.68 -9.93 4.68
N ARG A 19 0.32 -9.10 4.46
CA ARG A 19 0.85 -8.20 5.50
C ARG A 19 -0.19 -7.18 5.92
N LEU A 20 -0.89 -6.59 4.95
CA LEU A 20 -1.96 -5.64 5.22
C LEU A 20 -3.10 -6.29 5.99
N GLN A 21 -3.46 -7.52 5.61
CA GLN A 21 -4.49 -8.28 6.31
C GLN A 21 -4.16 -8.45 7.79
N ARG A 22 -2.94 -8.80 8.10
CA ARG A 22 -2.49 -9.00 9.48
C ARG A 22 -2.34 -7.68 10.25
N ALA A 23 -1.74 -6.68 9.60
CA ALA A 23 -1.43 -5.41 10.26
C ALA A 23 -2.70 -4.67 10.70
N PHE A 24 -3.75 -4.74 9.88
CA PHE A 24 -4.98 -4.00 10.15
C PHE A 24 -6.12 -4.89 10.63
N VAL A 25 -5.85 -6.20 10.78
CA VAL A 25 -6.83 -7.19 11.26
C VAL A 25 -8.10 -7.11 10.42
N ILE A 26 -7.94 -7.20 9.11
CA ILE A 26 -9.04 -7.14 8.15
C ILE A 26 -9.10 -8.43 7.33
N GLY A 27 -10.24 -8.66 6.70
CA GLY A 27 -10.40 -9.82 5.83
C GLY A 27 -9.59 -9.70 4.55
N TYR A 28 -9.39 -10.82 3.89
CA TYR A 28 -8.60 -10.90 2.66
C TYR A 28 -9.16 -9.97 1.57
N ASN A 29 -10.50 -9.94 1.42
CA ASN A 29 -11.12 -9.12 0.38
C ASN A 29 -10.86 -7.63 0.60
N ARG A 30 -10.94 -7.17 1.86
CA ARG A 30 -10.64 -5.77 2.17
C ARG A 30 -9.18 -5.44 1.95
N ALA A 31 -8.29 -6.35 2.34
CA ALA A 31 -6.87 -6.16 2.10
C ALA A 31 -6.56 -6.11 0.61
N GLY A 32 -7.22 -6.94 -0.19
CA GLY A 32 -7.08 -6.92 -1.64
C GLY A 32 -7.52 -5.61 -2.25
N LYS A 33 -8.68 -5.10 -1.81
CA LYS A 33 -9.17 -3.79 -2.28
C LYS A 33 -8.21 -2.67 -1.91
N LEU A 34 -7.68 -2.70 -0.71
CA LEU A 34 -6.69 -1.71 -0.27
C LEU A 34 -5.45 -1.77 -1.14
N SER A 35 -4.94 -2.97 -1.42
CA SER A 35 -3.79 -3.15 -2.32
C SER A 35 -4.07 -2.61 -3.71
N ASP A 36 -5.27 -2.84 -4.25
CA ASP A 36 -5.66 -2.32 -5.56
C ASP A 36 -5.71 -0.80 -5.57
N GLN A 37 -6.19 -0.19 -4.49
CA GLN A 37 -6.21 1.26 -4.35
C GLN A 37 -4.79 1.83 -4.29
N LEU A 38 -3.89 1.14 -3.59
CA LEU A 38 -2.49 1.57 -3.51
C LEU A 38 -1.81 1.46 -4.88
N GLU A 39 -2.13 0.44 -5.64
CA GLU A 39 -1.62 0.29 -7.00
C GLU A 39 -2.13 1.41 -7.91
N ALA A 40 -3.43 1.67 -7.86
CA ALA A 40 -4.04 2.72 -8.68
C ALA A 40 -3.45 4.10 -8.38
N ALA A 41 -3.06 4.33 -7.13
CA ALA A 41 -2.45 5.58 -6.71
C ALA A 41 -0.96 5.68 -7.03
N GLY A 42 -0.35 4.58 -7.52
CA GLY A 42 1.07 4.58 -7.85
C GLY A 42 1.98 4.40 -6.63
N ILE A 43 1.46 3.91 -5.53
CA ILE A 43 2.23 3.68 -4.31
C ILE A 43 2.91 2.32 -4.34
N VAL A 44 2.23 1.32 -4.91
CA VAL A 44 2.81 -0.01 -5.13
C VAL A 44 2.65 -0.41 -6.59
N GLY A 45 3.46 -1.34 -7.03
CA GLY A 45 3.39 -1.89 -8.39
C GLY A 45 2.39 -3.03 -8.50
N PRO A 46 2.28 -3.63 -9.68
CA PRO A 46 1.38 -4.76 -9.90
C PRO A 46 1.83 -6.00 -9.13
N ASN A 47 0.87 -6.88 -8.85
CA ASN A 47 1.14 -8.12 -8.14
C ASN A 47 2.04 -9.03 -8.99
N LYS A 48 3.15 -9.47 -8.40
CA LYS A 48 4.12 -10.35 -9.05
C LYS A 48 4.10 -11.77 -8.47
N GLY A 49 2.95 -12.23 -8.03
CA GLY A 49 2.81 -13.57 -7.47
C GLY A 49 3.36 -13.67 -6.05
N PRO A 50 4.14 -14.73 -5.74
CA PRO A 50 4.55 -14.98 -4.35
C PRO A 50 5.43 -13.88 -3.75
N LYS A 51 6.04 -13.06 -4.58
CA LYS A 51 6.89 -11.95 -4.10
C LYS A 51 6.10 -10.71 -3.69
N GLY A 52 4.80 -10.69 -3.97
CA GLY A 52 3.95 -9.56 -3.66
C GLY A 52 4.16 -8.40 -4.63
N ARG A 53 3.98 -7.19 -4.13
CA ARG A 53 4.06 -5.97 -4.95
C ARG A 53 5.27 -5.14 -4.53
N ASP A 54 5.94 -4.53 -5.52
CA ASP A 54 7.03 -3.60 -5.23
C ASP A 54 6.46 -2.31 -4.65
N VAL A 55 7.19 -1.71 -3.71
CA VAL A 55 6.81 -0.40 -3.17
C VAL A 55 7.52 0.67 -4.00
N LEU A 56 6.74 1.53 -4.65
CA LEU A 56 7.26 2.53 -5.58
C LEU A 56 7.66 3.84 -4.90
N ILE A 57 7.19 4.07 -3.69
CA ILE A 57 7.51 5.25 -2.90
C ILE A 57 8.61 4.89 -1.90
N GLN A 58 9.69 5.65 -1.86
CA GLN A 58 10.88 5.32 -1.09
C GLN A 58 10.90 5.93 0.30
N SER A 59 10.15 7.00 0.54
CA SER A 59 10.17 7.70 1.82
C SER A 59 8.79 8.21 2.19
N LEU A 60 8.60 8.48 3.48
CA LEU A 60 7.33 9.05 3.96
C LEU A 60 7.12 10.47 3.45
N ASP A 61 8.19 11.23 3.22
CA ASP A 61 8.09 12.57 2.64
C ASP A 61 7.50 12.51 1.22
N GLU A 62 7.96 11.57 0.41
CA GLU A 62 7.39 11.37 -0.93
C GLU A 62 5.93 10.94 -0.84
N LEU A 63 5.62 10.07 0.12
CA LEU A 63 4.26 9.61 0.34
C LEU A 63 3.35 10.77 0.73
N ASP A 64 3.77 11.65 1.62
CA ASP A 64 2.97 12.79 2.03
C ASP A 64 2.63 13.69 0.85
N LYS A 65 3.58 13.94 -0.01
CA LYS A 65 3.35 14.71 -1.25
C LYS A 65 2.33 14.01 -2.14
N LYS A 66 2.46 12.70 -2.28
CA LYS A 66 1.54 11.91 -3.10
C LYS A 66 0.12 11.95 -2.53
N LEU A 67 -0.02 11.81 -1.23
CA LEU A 67 -1.33 11.88 -0.58
C LEU A 67 -1.97 13.24 -0.74
N GLN A 68 -1.20 14.33 -0.68
CA GLN A 68 -1.71 15.67 -0.94
C GLN A 68 -2.22 15.81 -2.36
N GLU A 69 -1.50 15.28 -3.33
CA GLU A 69 -1.91 15.30 -4.75
C GLU A 69 -3.21 14.53 -4.94
N LEU A 70 -3.42 13.47 -4.19
CA LEU A 70 -4.61 12.64 -4.29
C LEU A 70 -5.80 13.20 -3.50
N GLY A 71 -5.60 14.26 -2.73
CA GLY A 71 -6.65 14.84 -1.92
C GLY A 71 -6.96 14.07 -0.63
N CYS A 72 -6.00 13.32 -0.14
CA CYS A 72 -6.17 12.55 1.09
C CYS A 72 -5.58 13.25 2.30
#